data_be2bb95da5de7db357b6dcbd989aaa08
#
_entry.id   be2bb95da5de7db357b6dcbd989aaa08
#
_cell.length_a   1.000
_cell.length_b   1.000
_cell.length_c   1.000
_cell.angle_alpha   90.00
_cell.angle_beta   90.00
_cell.angle_gamma   90.00
#
_symmetry.space_group_name_H-M   'P 1'
#
loop_
_entity.id
_entity.type
_entity.pdbx_description
1 polymer ?
#
loop_
_entity_poly.entity_id
_entity_poly.type
_entity_poly.pdbx_seq_one_letter_code
_entity_poly.pdbx_strand_id
1 'polypeptide(L)'
;MKNIIKKILKEQTELPTMDIYHISMGEDWDKGYNHKSDLFFKDYDMAVEYLTSNGYEKNKFPSINSNEEKWTKEYGYLATLTKHKLIV
;
A
#
# COMPACT_ATOMS: atom_id res chain seq x y z
N MET A 1 -4.91 -25.36 33.84
CA MET A 1 -3.75 -24.53 33.55
C MET A 1 -3.34 -24.55 32.09
N LYS A 2 -3.27 -25.72 31.48
CA LYS A 2 -2.89 -25.80 30.05
C LYS A 2 -3.86 -25.02 29.13
N ASN A 3 -5.16 -25.03 29.45
CA ASN A 3 -6.15 -24.30 28.64
C ASN A 3 -5.99 -22.80 28.72
N ILE A 4 -5.57 -22.28 29.88
CA ILE A 4 -5.34 -20.85 30.06
C ILE A 4 -4.14 -20.39 29.26
N ILE A 5 -3.07 -21.18 29.27
CA ILE A 5 -1.86 -20.86 28.50
C ILE A 5 -2.15 -20.85 27.00
N LYS A 6 -2.90 -21.82 26.50
CA LYS A 6 -3.28 -21.85 25.08
C LYS A 6 -4.12 -20.64 24.70
N LYS A 7 -5.04 -20.22 25.57
CA LYS A 7 -5.87 -19.06 25.31
C LYS A 7 -5.05 -17.79 25.23
N ILE A 8 -4.10 -17.60 26.13
CA ILE A 8 -3.22 -16.43 26.12
C ILE A 8 -2.36 -16.41 24.86
N LEU A 9 -1.80 -17.53 24.47
CA LEU A 9 -0.99 -17.63 23.24
C LEU A 9 -1.82 -17.32 22.00
N LYS A 10 -3.07 -17.79 21.95
CA LYS A 10 -3.95 -17.52 20.84
C LYS A 10 -4.31 -16.03 20.77
N GLU A 11 -4.56 -15.40 21.91
CA GLU A 11 -4.84 -13.97 21.97
C GLU A 11 -3.63 -13.15 21.52
N GLN A 12 -2.42 -13.58 21.84
CA GLN A 12 -1.20 -12.91 21.41
C GLN A 12 -0.97 -13.05 19.90
N THR A 13 -1.37 -14.17 19.30
CA THR A 13 -1.25 -14.34 17.84
C THR A 13 -2.31 -13.57 17.08
N GLU A 14 -3.42 -13.20 17.73
CA GLU A 14 -4.48 -12.39 17.17
C GLU A 14 -4.33 -10.93 17.60
N LEU A 15 -3.14 -10.38 17.43
CA LEU A 15 -2.89 -8.97 17.76
C LEU A 15 -3.78 -8.06 16.90
N PRO A 16 -4.28 -6.97 17.50
CA PRO A 16 -5.07 -6.03 16.72
C PRO A 16 -4.22 -5.43 15.60
N THR A 17 -4.77 -5.45 14.40
CA THR A 17 -4.11 -4.91 13.23
C THR A 17 -5.02 -3.91 12.54
N MET A 18 -4.40 -2.99 11.81
CA MET A 18 -5.13 -2.11 10.91
C MET A 18 -4.45 -2.12 9.55
N ASP A 19 -5.25 -1.93 8.52
CA ASP A 19 -4.71 -1.79 7.18
C ASP A 19 -4.18 -0.37 6.99
N ILE A 20 -3.03 -0.27 6.36
CA ILE A 20 -2.42 1.00 6.01
C ILE A 20 -2.06 0.95 4.53
N TYR A 21 -2.23 2.06 3.85
CA TYR A 21 -2.00 2.15 2.40
C TYR A 21 -0.83 3.05 2.13
N HIS A 22 0.19 2.50 1.49
CA HIS A 22 1.42 3.18 1.17
C HIS A 22 1.46 3.52 -0.31
N ILE A 23 1.67 4.79 -0.62
CA ILE A 23 1.90 5.24 -2.00
C ILE A 23 3.38 5.58 -2.13
N SER A 24 4.06 4.82 -2.99
CA SER A 24 5.43 5.11 -3.38
C SER A 24 5.40 5.78 -4.74
N MET A 25 5.83 7.02 -4.82
CA MET A 25 5.80 7.80 -6.06
C MET A 25 7.20 8.02 -6.60
N GLY A 26 7.32 8.00 -7.91
CA GLY A 26 8.59 8.23 -8.57
C GLY A 26 8.43 8.51 -10.03
N GLU A 27 9.56 8.58 -10.73
CA GLU A 27 9.63 8.81 -12.16
C GLU A 27 10.40 7.67 -12.80
N ASP A 28 9.90 7.17 -13.94
CA ASP A 28 10.57 6.16 -14.72
C ASP A 28 10.98 6.78 -16.07
N TRP A 29 12.23 7.20 -16.14
CA TRP A 29 12.81 7.77 -17.34
C TRP A 29 13.74 6.76 -18.01
N ASP A 30 14.26 7.11 -19.19
CA ASP A 30 15.23 6.27 -19.91
C ASP A 30 16.44 5.87 -19.07
N LYS A 31 16.73 6.63 -18.01
CA LYS A 31 17.83 6.36 -17.09
C LYS A 31 17.49 5.47 -15.91
N GLY A 32 16.23 4.97 -15.84
CA GLY A 32 15.74 4.13 -14.77
C GLY A 32 14.78 4.83 -13.81
N TYR A 33 14.33 4.07 -12.83
CA TYR A 33 13.38 4.55 -11.85
C TYR A 33 14.04 5.47 -10.83
N ASN A 34 13.42 6.61 -10.56
CA ASN A 34 13.87 7.57 -9.57
C ASN A 34 12.76 7.81 -8.54
N HIS A 35 12.96 7.27 -7.33
CA HIS A 35 12.01 7.42 -6.24
C HIS A 35 11.94 8.87 -5.76
N LYS A 36 10.73 9.39 -5.58
CA LYS A 36 10.52 10.78 -5.16
C LYS A 36 9.92 10.92 -3.77
N SER A 37 8.91 10.14 -3.44
CA SER A 37 8.25 10.30 -2.14
C SER A 37 7.46 9.07 -1.72
N ASP A 38 7.21 8.99 -0.42
CA ASP A 38 6.35 7.98 0.20
C ASP A 38 5.26 8.68 0.99
N LEU A 39 4.03 8.16 0.85
CA LEU A 39 2.88 8.66 1.58
C LEU A 39 2.12 7.49 2.19
N PHE A 40 1.50 7.72 3.34
CA PHE A 40 0.75 6.70 4.05
C PHE A 40 -0.66 7.20 4.34
N PHE A 41 -1.65 6.34 4.10
CA PHE A 41 -3.06 6.65 4.32
C PHE A 41 -3.71 5.55 5.14
N LYS A 42 -4.69 5.93 5.97
CA LYS A 42 -5.47 4.98 6.76
C LYS A 42 -6.56 4.31 5.94
N ASP A 43 -7.09 4.99 4.93
CA ASP A 43 -8.20 4.51 4.11
C ASP A 43 -7.79 4.38 2.66
N TYR A 44 -8.25 3.28 2.04
CA TYR A 44 -8.03 3.04 0.62
C TYR A 44 -8.63 4.17 -0.24
N ASP A 45 -9.84 4.60 0.09
CA ASP A 45 -10.53 5.64 -0.68
C ASP A 45 -9.77 6.96 -0.65
N MET A 46 -9.16 7.30 0.48
CA MET A 46 -8.35 8.51 0.60
C MET A 46 -7.09 8.43 -0.26
N ALA A 47 -6.46 7.26 -0.30
CA ALA A 47 -5.28 7.03 -1.14
C ALA A 47 -5.64 7.17 -2.62
N VAL A 48 -6.75 6.56 -3.03
CA VAL A 48 -7.24 6.65 -4.42
C VAL A 48 -7.60 8.09 -4.78
N GLU A 49 -8.26 8.79 -3.89
CA GLU A 49 -8.61 10.19 -4.10
C GLU A 49 -7.36 11.05 -4.29
N TYR A 50 -6.35 10.83 -3.49
CA TYR A 50 -5.07 11.53 -3.64
C TYR A 50 -4.47 11.28 -5.02
N LEU A 51 -4.43 10.03 -5.46
CA LEU A 51 -3.87 9.67 -6.76
C LEU A 51 -4.67 10.29 -7.92
N THR A 52 -5.99 10.15 -7.88
CA THR A 52 -6.85 10.71 -8.94
C THR A 52 -6.80 12.23 -8.99
N SER A 53 -6.75 12.88 -7.83
CA SER A 53 -6.64 14.35 -7.75
C SER A 53 -5.33 14.86 -8.32
N ASN A 54 -4.28 14.03 -8.29
CA ASN A 54 -2.97 14.38 -8.85
C ASN A 54 -2.80 13.91 -10.29
N GLY A 55 -3.85 13.41 -10.93
CA GLY A 55 -3.83 13.05 -12.34
C GLY A 55 -3.36 11.63 -12.63
N TYR A 56 -3.18 10.80 -11.63
CA TYR A 56 -2.80 9.40 -11.83
C TYR A 56 -4.01 8.56 -12.23
N GLU A 57 -3.77 7.59 -13.09
CA GLU A 57 -4.78 6.61 -13.50
C GLU A 57 -4.33 5.22 -13.13
N LYS A 58 -5.27 4.41 -12.68
CA LYS A 58 -4.96 3.02 -12.33
C LYS A 58 -4.61 2.24 -13.59
N ASN A 59 -3.52 1.47 -13.51
CA ASN A 59 -3.10 0.64 -14.62
C ASN A 59 -4.15 -0.46 -14.87
N LYS A 60 -4.48 -0.71 -16.13
CA LYS A 60 -5.47 -1.71 -16.53
C LYS A 60 -5.01 -3.13 -16.28
N PHE A 61 -3.70 -3.37 -16.26
CA PHE A 61 -3.16 -4.70 -16.05
C PHE A 61 -2.96 -4.95 -14.56
N PRO A 62 -3.48 -6.08 -14.02
CA PRO A 62 -3.28 -6.38 -12.62
C PRO A 62 -1.81 -6.59 -12.31
N SER A 63 -1.40 -6.13 -11.12
CA SER A 63 -0.07 -6.40 -10.64
C SER A 63 0.10 -7.88 -10.31
N ILE A 64 1.33 -8.39 -10.43
CA ILE A 64 1.66 -9.75 -10.03
C ILE A 64 1.40 -9.94 -8.53
N ASN A 65 1.61 -8.90 -7.74
CA ASN A 65 1.33 -8.89 -6.31
C ASN A 65 -0.09 -8.36 -6.06
N SER A 66 -0.96 -9.18 -5.47
CA SER A 66 -2.35 -8.83 -5.22
C SER A 66 -2.55 -7.66 -4.25
N ASN A 67 -1.53 -7.35 -3.42
CA ASN A 67 -1.59 -6.24 -2.47
C ASN A 67 -1.09 -4.93 -3.06
N GLU A 68 -0.76 -4.91 -4.33
CA GLU A 68 -0.09 -3.80 -4.99
C GLU A 68 -0.87 -3.35 -6.21
N GLU A 69 -1.07 -2.05 -6.35
CA GLU A 69 -1.70 -1.45 -7.54
C GLU A 69 -0.73 -0.48 -8.17
N LYS A 70 -0.62 -0.53 -9.49
CA LYS A 70 0.21 0.40 -10.25
C LYS A 70 -0.67 1.51 -10.80
N TRP A 71 -0.23 2.74 -10.57
CA TRP A 71 -0.88 3.94 -11.06
C TRP A 71 0.12 4.73 -11.90
N THR A 72 -0.34 5.33 -12.98
CA THR A 72 0.53 6.06 -13.89
C THR A 72 -0.03 7.44 -14.21
N LYS A 73 0.85 8.34 -14.55
CA LYS A 73 0.55 9.69 -14.98
C LYS A 73 1.44 10.00 -16.19
N GLU A 74 1.07 11.01 -16.97
CA GLU A 74 1.85 11.43 -18.13
C GLU A 74 3.31 11.71 -17.77
N TYR A 75 4.19 11.60 -18.76
CA TYR A 75 5.63 11.89 -18.64
C TYR A 75 6.41 10.92 -17.74
N GLY A 76 5.98 9.66 -17.65
CA GLY A 76 6.74 8.65 -16.93
C GLY A 76 6.60 8.67 -15.41
N TYR A 77 5.63 9.38 -14.88
CA TYR A 77 5.35 9.35 -13.45
C TYR A 77 4.66 8.05 -13.07
N LEU A 78 5.18 7.43 -12.02
CA LEU A 78 4.67 6.17 -11.49
C LEU A 78 4.30 6.32 -10.03
N ALA A 79 3.23 5.63 -9.64
CA ALA A 79 2.86 5.49 -8.24
C ALA A 79 2.48 4.04 -7.98
N THR A 80 2.93 3.51 -6.86
CA THR A 80 2.59 2.16 -6.43
C THR A 80 1.81 2.28 -5.13
N LEU A 81 0.58 1.78 -5.13
CA LEU A 81 -0.27 1.73 -3.94
C LEU A 81 -0.20 0.33 -3.37
N THR A 82 0.33 0.20 -2.17
CA THR A 82 0.55 -1.09 -1.51
C THR A 82 -0.20 -1.14 -0.19
N LYS A 83 -0.91 -2.23 0.03
CA LYS A 83 -1.62 -2.47 1.29
C LYS A 83 -0.70 -3.20 2.26
N HIS A 84 -0.59 -2.67 3.46
CA HIS A 84 0.19 -3.27 4.55
C HIS A 84 -0.70 -3.47 5.77
N LYS A 85 -0.31 -4.40 6.62
CA LYS A 85 -0.94 -4.55 7.94
C LYS A 85 0.00 -3.99 8.99
N LEU A 86 -0.55 -3.12 9.82
CA LEU A 86 0.17 -2.52 10.94
C LEU A 86 -0.35 -3.12 12.24
N ILE A 87 0.53 -3.54 13.11
CA ILE A 87 0.16 -3.98 14.45
C ILE A 87 0.01 -2.74 15.32
N VAL A 88 -1.18 -2.61 15.90
CA VAL A 88 -1.52 -1.41 16.70
C VAL A 88 -1.38 -1.67 18.19
#